data_2c2e83f73b4459e1829ebbf4dfa06ce3
#
_entry.id   2c2e83f73b4459e1829ebbf4dfa06ce3
#
_cell.length_a   1.000
_cell.length_b   1.000
_cell.length_c   1.000
_cell.angle_alpha   90.00
_cell.angle_beta   90.00
_cell.angle_gamma   90.00
#
_symmetry.space_group_name_H-M   'P 1'
#
loop_
_entity.id
_entity.type
_entity.pdbx_description
1 polymer ?
#
loop_
_entity_poly.entity_id
_entity_poly.type
_entity_poly.pdbx_seq_one_letter_code
_entity_poly.pdbx_strand_id
1 'polypeptide(L)'
;MKKPNFIIAGFPKCGTTSLHHYLNEHPDIFMPEQKELHFFTFKILSKLKNGPKDELVKETQINSSEKYLSYYQNVKKEIAIGDASPSYINYPSEFLKIKKYLNDPKVIIILRDPINRAYSNYLHLKREHRETMSFQDAIGAEEERIKNKYSDFWYYKFNSTYYQKIVKAKTTFSNVLILTIEELDKDPIITMKKVYKFLGVNNNFSFKIISEKFNVGGNYKKNFATKIIFQPSK
;
A
#
# COMPACT_ATOMS: atom_id res chain seq x y z
N MET A 1 -3.25 23.96 -6.90
CA MET A 1 -2.44 22.72 -6.97
C MET A 1 -3.32 21.58 -7.46
N LYS A 2 -2.80 20.72 -8.32
CA LYS A 2 -3.51 19.52 -8.79
C LYS A 2 -3.64 18.52 -7.62
N LYS A 3 -4.74 17.78 -7.60
CA LYS A 3 -5.00 16.72 -6.62
C LYS A 3 -4.94 15.36 -7.30
N PRO A 4 -4.64 14.27 -6.56
CA PRO A 4 -4.83 12.93 -7.09
C PRO A 4 -6.25 12.72 -7.63
N ASN A 5 -6.34 12.08 -8.79
CA ASN A 5 -7.60 11.66 -9.40
C ASN A 5 -7.74 10.14 -9.44
N PHE A 6 -6.72 9.41 -8.96
CA PHE A 6 -6.84 7.99 -8.62
C PHE A 6 -6.05 7.64 -7.36
N ILE A 7 -6.41 6.53 -6.73
CA ILE A 7 -5.73 5.98 -5.56
C ILE A 7 -5.46 4.49 -5.73
N ILE A 8 -4.31 4.03 -5.24
CA ILE A 8 -4.03 2.62 -4.97
C ILE A 8 -4.34 2.39 -3.49
N ALA A 9 -5.58 1.96 -3.22
CA ALA A 9 -6.13 1.96 -1.87
C ALA A 9 -5.68 0.78 -1.00
N GLY A 10 -5.13 -0.28 -1.58
CA GLY A 10 -4.73 -1.47 -0.82
C GLY A 10 -4.58 -2.69 -1.71
N PHE A 11 -4.34 -3.85 -1.16
CA PHE A 11 -4.06 -4.09 0.26
C PHE A 11 -2.55 -4.08 0.53
N PRO A 12 -2.11 -3.82 1.80
CA PRO A 12 -0.70 -3.95 2.16
C PRO A 12 -0.19 -5.38 1.87
N LYS A 13 1.03 -5.51 1.35
CA LYS A 13 1.68 -6.80 1.00
C LYS A 13 1.04 -7.54 -0.20
N CYS A 14 0.27 -6.83 -1.03
CA CYS A 14 -0.37 -7.35 -2.24
C CYS A 14 0.27 -6.85 -3.55
N GLY A 15 1.48 -6.27 -3.53
CA GLY A 15 2.16 -5.82 -4.75
C GLY A 15 1.92 -4.35 -5.12
N THR A 16 1.39 -3.54 -4.22
CA THR A 16 1.19 -2.08 -4.45
C THR A 16 2.48 -1.35 -4.80
N THR A 17 3.64 -1.83 -4.36
CA THR A 17 4.95 -1.27 -4.70
C THR A 17 5.31 -1.52 -6.15
N SER A 18 5.14 -2.74 -6.65
CA SER A 18 5.37 -3.07 -8.07
C SER A 18 4.44 -2.27 -8.97
N LEU A 19 3.16 -2.18 -8.60
CA LEU A 19 2.18 -1.40 -9.34
C LEU A 19 2.56 0.10 -9.38
N HIS A 20 3.00 0.67 -8.26
CA HIS A 20 3.47 2.05 -8.20
C HIS A 20 4.66 2.30 -9.15
N HIS A 21 5.64 1.38 -9.19
CA HIS A 21 6.80 1.51 -10.08
C HIS A 21 6.39 1.46 -11.54
N TYR A 22 5.57 0.49 -11.96
CA TYR A 22 5.09 0.40 -13.34
C TYR A 22 4.29 1.63 -13.78
N LEU A 23 3.48 2.19 -12.87
CA LEU A 23 2.73 3.41 -13.15
C LEU A 23 3.64 4.64 -13.28
N ASN A 24 4.69 4.72 -12.47
CA ASN A 24 5.60 5.86 -12.48
C ASN A 24 6.48 5.95 -13.74
N GLU A 25 6.58 4.87 -14.52
CA GLU A 25 7.27 4.91 -15.82
C GLU A 25 6.44 5.57 -16.93
N HIS A 26 5.09 5.65 -16.76
CA HIS A 26 4.21 6.11 -17.81
C HIS A 26 4.21 7.66 -17.92
N PRO A 27 4.45 8.25 -19.12
CA PRO A 27 4.59 9.71 -19.27
C PRO A 27 3.32 10.51 -18.96
N ASP A 28 2.13 9.90 -19.01
CA ASP A 28 0.85 10.55 -18.70
C ASP A 28 0.41 10.33 -17.26
N ILE A 29 1.23 9.66 -16.43
CA ILE A 29 0.93 9.35 -15.03
C ILE A 29 1.93 10.02 -14.13
N PHE A 30 1.45 10.66 -13.08
CA PHE A 30 2.26 11.19 -11.99
C PHE A 30 2.04 10.38 -10.72
N MET A 31 3.12 9.85 -10.17
CA MET A 31 3.15 9.25 -8.84
C MET A 31 4.18 10.01 -8.00
N PRO A 32 3.85 10.44 -6.77
CA PRO A 32 4.88 10.97 -5.87
C PRO A 32 5.98 9.93 -5.63
N GLU A 33 7.21 10.37 -5.52
CA GLU A 33 8.33 9.51 -5.13
C GLU A 33 8.07 8.86 -3.76
N GLN A 34 7.59 9.67 -2.81
CA GLN A 34 7.15 9.21 -1.50
C GLN A 34 5.81 8.48 -1.61
N LYS A 35 5.80 7.22 -1.27
CA LYS A 35 4.59 6.39 -1.12
C LYS A 35 4.04 6.45 0.30
N GLU A 36 2.82 5.92 0.46
CA GLU A 36 2.24 5.65 1.77
C GLU A 36 2.11 6.91 2.61
N LEU A 37 1.59 7.99 1.97
CA LEU A 37 1.37 9.28 2.62
C LEU A 37 0.35 9.18 3.75
N HIS A 38 -0.57 8.20 3.69
CA HIS A 38 -1.58 7.90 4.71
C HIS A 38 -2.43 9.10 5.16
N PHE A 39 -2.53 10.15 4.34
CA PHE A 39 -3.17 11.42 4.70
C PHE A 39 -4.59 11.25 5.24
N PHE A 40 -5.42 10.45 4.57
CA PHE A 40 -6.81 10.26 5.00
C PHE A 40 -6.94 9.37 6.24
N THR A 41 -6.00 8.46 6.45
CA THR A 41 -6.00 7.52 7.59
C THR A 41 -5.14 7.99 8.76
N PHE A 42 -4.47 9.13 8.65
CA PHE A 42 -3.57 9.66 9.67
C PHE A 42 -4.19 9.67 11.07
N LYS A 43 -5.43 10.19 11.21
CA LYS A 43 -6.10 10.30 12.52
C LYS A 43 -6.30 8.96 13.22
N ILE A 44 -6.38 7.87 12.46
CA ILE A 44 -6.53 6.51 12.97
C ILE A 44 -5.14 5.94 13.26
N LEU A 45 -4.26 5.93 12.25
CA LEU A 45 -2.94 5.30 12.33
C LEU A 45 -2.05 5.94 13.39
N SER A 46 -2.13 7.26 13.59
CA SER A 46 -1.34 7.97 14.61
C SER A 46 -1.61 7.51 16.04
N LYS A 47 -2.75 6.85 16.29
CA LYS A 47 -3.11 6.28 17.60
C LYS A 47 -2.61 4.84 17.78
N LEU A 48 -2.17 4.19 16.71
CA LEU A 48 -1.70 2.81 16.67
C LEU A 48 -0.16 2.81 16.69
N LYS A 49 0.43 2.71 17.89
CA LYS A 49 1.86 3.01 18.05
C LYS A 49 2.59 2.23 19.16
N ASN A 50 1.93 1.29 19.77
CA ASN A 50 2.45 0.65 20.97
C ASN A 50 3.17 -0.68 20.69
N GLY A 51 3.22 -1.12 19.43
CA GLY A 51 3.99 -2.30 19.06
C GLY A 51 5.48 -1.99 18.89
N PRO A 52 6.34 -3.03 18.94
CA PRO A 52 7.78 -2.86 18.79
C PRO A 52 8.14 -2.09 17.49
N LYS A 53 8.88 -1.00 17.63
CA LYS A 53 9.33 -0.10 16.55
C LYS A 53 8.17 0.50 15.70
N ASP A 54 6.98 0.64 16.27
CA ASP A 54 5.85 1.27 15.57
C ASP A 54 6.07 2.77 15.34
N GLU A 55 6.94 3.40 16.10
CA GLU A 55 7.36 4.80 15.91
C GLU A 55 7.95 5.05 14.52
N LEU A 56 8.68 4.07 13.96
CA LEU A 56 9.31 4.18 12.65
C LEU A 56 8.27 4.24 11.49
N VAL A 57 7.08 3.67 11.70
CA VAL A 57 6.01 3.65 10.68
C VAL A 57 5.35 5.02 10.50
N LYS A 58 5.58 5.96 11.43
CA LYS A 58 4.91 7.27 11.43
C LYS A 58 5.60 8.33 10.59
N GLU A 59 6.86 8.14 10.26
CA GLU A 59 7.67 9.15 9.59
C GLU A 59 7.10 9.57 8.23
N THR A 60 6.39 8.67 7.56
CA THR A 60 5.78 8.93 6.25
C THR A 60 4.37 9.51 6.34
N GLN A 61 3.70 9.44 7.50
CA GLN A 61 2.31 9.85 7.65
C GLN A 61 2.13 11.37 7.59
N ILE A 62 1.24 11.82 6.71
CA ILE A 62 0.99 13.25 6.48
C ILE A 62 -0.30 13.68 7.19
N ASN A 63 -0.21 14.77 7.98
CA ASN A 63 -1.29 15.27 8.81
C ASN A 63 -1.93 16.59 8.33
N SER A 64 -1.31 17.28 7.38
CA SER A 64 -1.85 18.54 6.84
C SER A 64 -2.13 18.48 5.35
N SER A 65 -3.14 19.22 4.93
CA SER A 65 -3.55 19.32 3.52
C SER A 65 -2.47 19.98 2.66
N GLU A 66 -1.80 20.99 3.19
CA GLU A 66 -0.71 21.72 2.54
C GLU A 66 0.46 20.76 2.25
N LYS A 67 0.87 20.00 3.27
CA LYS A 67 1.93 18.99 3.13
C LYS A 67 1.53 17.90 2.15
N TYR A 68 0.27 17.41 2.21
CA TYR A 68 -0.23 16.43 1.26
C TYR A 68 -0.17 16.94 -0.19
N LEU A 69 -0.65 18.15 -0.43
CA LEU A 69 -0.67 18.74 -1.76
C LEU A 69 0.73 19.12 -2.28
N SER A 70 1.69 19.39 -1.40
CA SER A 70 3.07 19.69 -1.81
C SER A 70 3.75 18.54 -2.56
N TYR A 71 3.33 17.27 -2.33
CA TYR A 71 3.81 16.13 -3.10
C TYR A 71 3.38 16.12 -4.58
N TYR A 72 2.40 16.95 -4.94
CA TYR A 72 1.84 17.06 -6.29
C TYR A 72 2.18 18.39 -7.00
N GLN A 73 3.06 19.19 -6.42
CA GLN A 73 3.46 20.49 -7.00
C GLN A 73 4.17 20.36 -8.35
N ASN A 74 4.85 19.25 -8.58
CA ASN A 74 5.62 18.99 -9.81
C ASN A 74 4.78 18.38 -10.94
N VAL A 75 3.48 18.18 -10.75
CA VAL A 75 2.57 17.70 -11.80
C VAL A 75 2.49 18.74 -12.91
N LYS A 76 2.85 18.34 -14.15
CA LYS A 76 2.88 19.21 -15.34
C LYS A 76 1.68 18.93 -16.24
N LYS A 77 1.83 17.98 -17.15
CA LYS A 77 0.85 17.62 -18.18
C LYS A 77 0.17 16.28 -17.93
N GLU A 78 0.59 15.55 -16.89
CA GLU A 78 0.07 14.22 -16.59
C GLU A 78 -1.44 14.30 -16.31
N ILE A 79 -2.18 13.37 -16.89
CA ILE A 79 -3.64 13.31 -16.82
C ILE A 79 -4.13 12.39 -15.70
N ALA A 80 -3.33 11.39 -15.33
CA ALA A 80 -3.57 10.53 -14.18
C ALA A 80 -2.59 10.87 -13.05
N ILE A 81 -3.12 11.22 -11.89
CA ILE A 81 -2.34 11.66 -10.73
C ILE A 81 -2.69 10.72 -9.57
N GLY A 82 -1.71 9.97 -9.06
CA GLY A 82 -1.96 8.89 -8.12
C GLY A 82 -1.48 9.12 -6.70
N ASP A 83 -2.19 8.54 -5.74
CA ASP A 83 -1.77 8.34 -4.35
C ASP A 83 -1.76 6.84 -4.04
N ALA A 84 -0.61 6.30 -3.65
CA ALA A 84 -0.45 4.91 -3.27
C ALA A 84 -0.35 4.78 -1.75
N SER A 85 -1.49 4.70 -1.09
CA SER A 85 -1.60 4.55 0.37
C SER A 85 -2.45 3.32 0.73
N PRO A 86 -1.83 2.13 0.84
CA PRO A 86 -2.56 0.86 1.02
C PRO A 86 -3.41 0.76 2.28
N SER A 87 -3.22 1.64 3.25
CA SER A 87 -4.06 1.70 4.44
C SER A 87 -5.49 2.15 4.16
N TYR A 88 -5.74 2.87 3.06
CA TYR A 88 -7.06 3.46 2.81
C TYR A 88 -8.16 2.42 2.77
N ILE A 89 -7.92 1.26 2.13
CA ILE A 89 -8.92 0.18 2.03
C ILE A 89 -9.31 -0.39 3.39
N ASN A 90 -8.41 -0.33 4.37
CA ASN A 90 -8.63 -0.90 5.69
C ASN A 90 -9.59 -0.10 6.57
N TYR A 91 -9.83 1.15 6.20
CA TYR A 91 -10.67 2.08 6.97
C TYR A 91 -11.81 2.66 6.13
N PRO A 92 -12.87 1.86 5.86
CA PRO A 92 -14.02 2.29 5.07
C PRO A 92 -14.76 3.52 5.61
N SER A 93 -14.57 3.84 6.90
CA SER A 93 -15.07 5.09 7.51
C SER A 93 -14.54 6.35 6.83
N GLU A 94 -13.35 6.29 6.23
CA GLU A 94 -12.70 7.42 5.57
C GLU A 94 -13.12 7.56 4.08
N PHE A 95 -13.81 6.59 3.49
CA PHE A 95 -14.11 6.58 2.04
C PHE A 95 -14.91 7.78 1.57
N LEU A 96 -15.92 8.20 2.32
CA LEU A 96 -16.72 9.39 1.96
C LEU A 96 -15.87 10.67 1.98
N LYS A 97 -14.95 10.77 2.94
CA LYS A 97 -14.00 11.87 3.02
C LYS A 97 -13.03 11.87 1.84
N ILE A 98 -12.47 10.70 1.49
CA ILE A 98 -11.62 10.52 0.31
C ILE A 98 -12.40 10.94 -0.95
N LYS A 99 -13.60 10.38 -1.15
CA LYS A 99 -14.47 10.69 -2.29
C LYS A 99 -14.70 12.18 -2.43
N LYS A 100 -15.11 12.84 -1.36
CA LYS A 100 -15.40 14.29 -1.36
C LYS A 100 -14.14 15.12 -1.62
N TYR A 101 -13.01 14.80 -0.96
CA TYR A 101 -11.79 15.60 -1.06
C TYR A 101 -11.12 15.50 -2.44
N LEU A 102 -11.12 14.29 -3.03
CA LEU A 102 -10.50 14.00 -4.32
C LEU A 102 -11.49 14.04 -5.50
N ASN A 103 -12.74 14.45 -5.27
CA ASN A 103 -13.80 14.52 -6.30
C ASN A 103 -14.03 13.17 -7.00
N ASP A 104 -14.35 12.14 -6.22
CA ASP A 104 -14.62 10.76 -6.67
C ASP A 104 -13.49 10.14 -7.50
N PRO A 105 -12.32 9.89 -6.89
CA PRO A 105 -11.15 9.36 -7.59
C PRO A 105 -11.42 7.94 -8.09
N LYS A 106 -10.73 7.53 -9.16
CA LYS A 106 -10.64 6.13 -9.55
C LYS A 106 -9.90 5.35 -8.47
N VAL A 107 -10.40 4.17 -8.11
CA VAL A 107 -9.81 3.35 -7.03
C VAL A 107 -9.25 2.06 -7.60
N ILE A 108 -7.99 1.80 -7.37
CA ILE A 108 -7.33 0.53 -7.70
C ILE A 108 -7.11 -0.25 -6.41
N ILE A 109 -7.59 -1.50 -6.39
CA ILE A 109 -7.41 -2.44 -5.29
C ILE A 109 -6.67 -3.64 -5.84
N ILE A 110 -5.54 -3.98 -5.24
CA ILE A 110 -4.79 -5.18 -5.58
C ILE A 110 -4.84 -6.17 -4.42
N LEU A 111 -5.21 -7.39 -4.72
CA LEU A 111 -5.42 -8.50 -3.79
C LEU A 111 -4.26 -9.49 -3.90
N ARG A 112 -4.19 -10.36 -2.93
CA ARG A 112 -3.34 -11.54 -2.89
C ARG A 112 -4.10 -12.64 -2.17
N ASP A 113 -3.77 -13.92 -2.42
CA ASP A 113 -4.22 -14.98 -1.54
C ASP A 113 -4.08 -14.56 -0.06
N PRO A 114 -5.16 -14.63 0.75
CA PRO A 114 -5.15 -14.04 2.10
C PRO A 114 -4.13 -14.69 3.05
N ILE A 115 -3.84 -15.99 2.88
CA ILE A 115 -2.84 -16.70 3.69
C ILE A 115 -1.44 -16.23 3.29
N ASN A 116 -1.15 -16.20 1.99
CA ASN A 116 0.11 -15.72 1.46
C ASN A 116 0.35 -14.24 1.79
N ARG A 117 -0.72 -13.42 1.82
CA ARG A 117 -0.63 -12.04 2.26
C ARG A 117 -0.23 -11.93 3.75
N ALA A 118 -0.93 -12.67 4.62
CA ALA A 118 -0.65 -12.68 6.06
C ALA A 118 0.78 -13.15 6.33
N TYR A 119 1.21 -14.22 5.67
CA TYR A 119 2.56 -14.76 5.80
C TYR A 119 3.63 -13.77 5.27
N SER A 120 3.38 -13.10 4.16
CA SER A 120 4.27 -12.06 3.64
C SER A 120 4.43 -10.89 4.62
N ASN A 121 3.37 -10.53 5.32
CA ASN A 121 3.40 -9.49 6.35
C ASN A 121 4.21 -9.95 7.58
N TYR A 122 3.97 -11.17 8.04
CA TYR A 122 4.73 -11.78 9.12
C TYR A 122 6.24 -11.80 8.80
N LEU A 123 6.63 -12.29 7.63
CA LEU A 123 8.03 -12.30 7.20
C LEU A 123 8.64 -10.89 7.13
N HIS A 124 7.84 -9.89 6.77
CA HIS A 124 8.28 -8.49 6.76
C HIS A 124 8.65 -8.03 8.17
N LEU A 125 7.76 -8.24 9.15
CA LEU A 125 8.02 -7.89 10.55
C LEU A 125 9.16 -8.71 11.16
N LYS A 126 9.31 -9.99 10.79
CA LYS A 126 10.47 -10.82 11.18
C LYS A 126 11.79 -10.23 10.66
N ARG A 127 11.82 -9.79 9.41
CA ARG A 127 12.99 -9.18 8.78
C ARG A 127 13.39 -7.86 9.46
N GLU A 128 12.41 -7.10 9.93
CA GLU A 128 12.63 -5.86 10.67
C GLU A 128 12.98 -6.11 12.16
N HIS A 129 13.12 -7.36 12.58
CA HIS A 129 13.32 -7.72 13.99
C HIS A 129 12.23 -7.15 14.92
N ARG A 130 11.01 -7.08 14.44
CA ARG A 130 9.83 -6.63 15.19
C ARG A 130 9.05 -7.83 15.72
N GLU A 131 8.83 -8.87 14.89
CA GLU A 131 8.10 -10.08 15.25
C GLU A 131 9.05 -11.17 15.76
N THR A 132 8.77 -11.69 16.96
CA THR A 132 9.54 -12.75 17.61
C THR A 132 8.82 -14.10 17.67
N MET A 133 7.48 -14.08 17.64
CA MET A 133 6.63 -15.26 17.74
C MET A 133 6.71 -16.15 16.50
N SER A 134 6.21 -17.38 16.60
CA SER A 134 5.88 -18.21 15.44
C SER A 134 4.72 -17.58 14.63
N PHE A 135 4.53 -17.97 13.38
CA PHE A 135 3.43 -17.44 12.58
C PHE A 135 2.05 -17.76 13.17
N GLN A 136 1.90 -18.97 13.71
CA GLN A 136 0.66 -19.41 14.33
C GLN A 136 0.34 -18.60 15.58
N ASP A 137 1.31 -18.41 16.47
CA ASP A 137 1.14 -17.63 17.69
C ASP A 137 0.89 -16.15 17.37
N ALA A 138 1.59 -15.61 16.37
CA ALA A 138 1.44 -14.23 15.91
C ALA A 138 0.04 -13.93 15.37
N ILE A 139 -0.59 -14.88 14.66
CA ILE A 139 -1.99 -14.80 14.23
C ILE A 139 -2.94 -14.86 15.42
N GLY A 140 -2.65 -15.72 16.41
CA GLY A 140 -3.43 -15.83 17.64
C GLY A 140 -3.40 -14.56 18.49
N ALA A 141 -2.26 -13.86 18.52
CA ALA A 141 -2.04 -12.65 19.32
C ALA A 141 -2.73 -11.39 18.75
N GLU A 142 -3.38 -11.45 17.58
CA GLU A 142 -3.89 -10.25 16.90
C GLU A 142 -4.89 -9.45 17.73
N GLU A 143 -5.83 -10.11 18.43
CA GLU A 143 -6.86 -9.43 19.25
C GLU A 143 -6.23 -8.64 20.39
N GLU A 144 -5.22 -9.22 21.04
CA GLU A 144 -4.46 -8.54 22.09
C GLU A 144 -3.67 -7.34 21.52
N ARG A 145 -3.06 -7.49 20.36
CA ARG A 145 -2.34 -6.40 19.67
C ARG A 145 -3.27 -5.25 19.29
N ILE A 146 -4.49 -5.55 18.84
CA ILE A 146 -5.53 -4.55 18.56
C ILE A 146 -5.88 -3.80 19.85
N LYS A 147 -6.17 -4.52 20.94
CA LYS A 147 -6.49 -3.94 22.26
C LYS A 147 -5.34 -3.05 22.75
N ASN A 148 -4.12 -3.47 22.55
CA ASN A 148 -2.92 -2.75 22.96
C ASN A 148 -2.49 -1.65 21.97
N LYS A 149 -3.27 -1.38 20.89
CA LYS A 149 -3.03 -0.33 19.90
C LYS A 149 -1.67 -0.44 19.21
N TYR A 150 -1.26 -1.64 18.86
CA TYR A 150 -0.14 -1.84 17.93
C TYR A 150 -0.51 -1.25 16.56
N SER A 151 0.47 -0.92 15.72
CA SER A 151 0.16 -0.50 14.35
C SER A 151 -0.61 -1.59 13.60
N ASP A 152 -1.45 -1.21 12.64
CA ASP A 152 -2.26 -2.16 11.88
C ASP A 152 -1.41 -3.12 11.02
N PHE A 153 -0.11 -2.86 10.90
CA PHE A 153 0.84 -3.79 10.32
C PHE A 153 0.93 -5.13 11.06
N TRP A 154 0.58 -5.16 12.34
CA TRP A 154 0.52 -6.36 13.17
C TRP A 154 -0.79 -7.15 13.02
N TYR A 155 -1.77 -6.63 12.28
CA TYR A 155 -3.11 -7.21 12.19
C TYR A 155 -3.21 -8.09 10.95
N TYR A 156 -2.73 -9.33 11.07
CA TYR A 156 -2.62 -10.28 9.95
C TYR A 156 -3.98 -10.68 9.38
N LYS A 157 -4.95 -11.06 10.24
CA LYS A 157 -6.32 -11.43 9.84
C LYS A 157 -7.07 -10.20 9.32
N PHE A 158 -7.05 -9.11 10.07
CA PHE A 158 -7.70 -7.86 9.70
C PHE A 158 -7.29 -7.39 8.29
N ASN A 159 -6.00 -7.37 8.00
CA ASN A 159 -5.48 -6.97 6.69
C ASN A 159 -5.78 -7.99 5.58
N SER A 160 -6.13 -9.24 5.91
CA SER A 160 -6.46 -10.32 4.96
C SER A 160 -7.96 -10.54 4.80
N THR A 161 -8.81 -9.82 5.53
CA THR A 161 -10.27 -9.89 5.41
C THR A 161 -10.75 -8.82 4.43
N TYR A 162 -11.05 -9.22 3.19
CA TYR A 162 -11.26 -8.32 2.06
C TYR A 162 -12.71 -7.94 1.80
N TYR A 163 -13.62 -8.91 1.90
CA TYR A 163 -14.96 -8.82 1.32
C TYR A 163 -15.71 -7.53 1.66
N GLN A 164 -15.94 -7.27 2.94
CA GLN A 164 -16.73 -6.09 3.36
C GLN A 164 -16.07 -4.77 2.95
N LYS A 165 -14.75 -4.69 2.97
CA LYS A 165 -13.98 -3.50 2.57
C LYS A 165 -14.14 -3.25 1.07
N ILE A 166 -14.08 -4.28 0.25
CA ILE A 166 -14.27 -4.21 -1.21
C ILE A 166 -15.72 -3.82 -1.54
N VAL A 167 -16.71 -4.46 -0.91
CA VAL A 167 -18.12 -4.10 -1.10
C VAL A 167 -18.33 -2.63 -0.78
N LYS A 168 -17.81 -2.16 0.35
CA LYS A 168 -17.92 -0.76 0.74
C LYS A 168 -17.22 0.18 -0.23
N ALA A 169 -16.04 -0.19 -0.76
CA ALA A 169 -15.37 0.60 -1.78
C ALA A 169 -16.22 0.69 -3.07
N LYS A 170 -16.73 -0.45 -3.56
CA LYS A 170 -17.57 -0.51 -4.77
C LYS A 170 -18.88 0.24 -4.65
N THR A 171 -19.46 0.33 -3.45
CA THR A 171 -20.70 1.09 -3.21
C THR A 171 -20.44 2.57 -2.95
N THR A 172 -19.21 2.96 -2.62
CA THR A 172 -18.86 4.34 -2.35
C THR A 172 -18.33 5.07 -3.57
N PHE A 173 -17.36 4.46 -4.29
CA PHE A 173 -16.70 5.09 -5.44
C PHE A 173 -17.33 4.64 -6.76
N SER A 174 -17.42 5.57 -7.71
CA SER A 174 -18.02 5.28 -9.04
C SER A 174 -17.16 4.35 -9.90
N ASN A 175 -15.83 4.38 -9.72
CA ASN A 175 -14.89 3.63 -10.53
C ASN A 175 -13.90 2.84 -9.66
N VAL A 176 -14.05 1.53 -9.60
CA VAL A 176 -13.19 0.62 -8.82
C VAL A 176 -12.66 -0.48 -9.72
N LEU A 177 -11.34 -0.59 -9.83
CA LEU A 177 -10.64 -1.69 -10.49
C LEU A 177 -10.05 -2.63 -9.42
N ILE A 178 -10.33 -3.92 -9.56
CA ILE A 178 -9.75 -4.96 -8.70
C ILE A 178 -8.79 -5.79 -9.53
N LEU A 179 -7.59 -5.99 -8.99
CA LEU A 179 -6.51 -6.80 -9.55
C LEU A 179 -6.05 -7.82 -8.52
N THR A 180 -5.30 -8.82 -8.96
CA THR A 180 -4.56 -9.72 -8.08
C THR A 180 -3.07 -9.62 -8.35
N ILE A 181 -2.24 -9.86 -7.33
CA ILE A 181 -0.80 -9.94 -7.51
C ILE A 181 -0.44 -11.09 -8.44
N GLU A 182 -1.22 -12.16 -8.38
CA GLU A 182 -1.05 -13.35 -9.20
C GLU A 182 -1.22 -13.03 -10.70
N GLU A 183 -2.21 -12.18 -11.07
CA GLU A 183 -2.34 -11.68 -12.45
C GLU A 183 -1.16 -10.80 -12.84
N LEU A 184 -0.74 -9.89 -11.96
CA LEU A 184 0.38 -8.99 -12.20
C LEU A 184 1.71 -9.75 -12.36
N ASP A 185 1.93 -10.79 -11.55
CA ASP A 185 3.12 -11.63 -11.62
C ASP A 185 3.13 -12.55 -12.86
N LYS A 186 1.94 -13.04 -13.29
CA LYS A 186 1.80 -13.93 -14.43
C LYS A 186 1.97 -13.20 -15.77
N ASP A 187 1.33 -12.05 -15.90
CA ASP A 187 1.39 -11.25 -17.12
C ASP A 187 1.28 -9.75 -16.78
N PRO A 188 2.41 -9.12 -16.45
CA PRO A 188 2.45 -7.72 -16.10
C PRO A 188 2.01 -6.82 -17.27
N ILE A 189 2.27 -7.21 -18.51
CA ILE A 189 1.92 -6.41 -19.70
C ILE A 189 0.39 -6.32 -19.85
N ILE A 190 -0.29 -7.47 -19.84
CA ILE A 190 -1.76 -7.51 -19.94
C ILE A 190 -2.40 -6.80 -18.74
N THR A 191 -1.87 -7.03 -17.54
CA THR A 191 -2.41 -6.41 -16.33
C THR A 191 -2.25 -4.89 -16.36
N MET A 192 -1.09 -4.38 -16.77
CA MET A 192 -0.88 -2.93 -16.87
C MET A 192 -1.71 -2.30 -18.00
N LYS A 193 -1.94 -2.98 -19.12
CA LYS A 193 -2.89 -2.49 -20.13
C LYS A 193 -4.31 -2.30 -19.57
N LYS A 194 -4.80 -3.21 -18.70
CA LYS A 194 -6.08 -3.03 -17.99
C LYS A 194 -6.05 -1.79 -17.12
N VAL A 195 -4.95 -1.55 -16.40
CA VAL A 195 -4.78 -0.39 -15.52
C VAL A 195 -4.75 0.91 -16.33
N TYR A 196 -3.97 0.97 -17.40
CA TYR A 196 -3.86 2.14 -18.27
C TYR A 196 -5.21 2.49 -18.91
N LYS A 197 -5.93 1.49 -19.43
CA LYS A 197 -7.31 1.67 -19.93
C LYS A 197 -8.24 2.22 -18.86
N PHE A 198 -8.18 1.68 -17.66
CA PHE A 198 -8.98 2.13 -16.52
C PHE A 198 -8.66 3.59 -16.15
N LEU A 199 -7.39 3.96 -16.13
CA LEU A 199 -6.95 5.33 -15.84
C LEU A 199 -7.26 6.31 -16.98
N GLY A 200 -7.42 5.82 -18.21
CA GLY A 200 -7.69 6.64 -19.40
C GLY A 200 -6.41 7.24 -20.00
N VAL A 201 -5.29 6.56 -19.83
CA VAL A 201 -3.98 6.90 -20.43
C VAL A 201 -3.67 5.98 -21.61
N ASN A 202 -2.59 6.29 -22.35
CA ASN A 202 -2.16 5.48 -23.49
C ASN A 202 -1.87 4.03 -23.08
N ASN A 203 -2.68 3.07 -23.52
CA ASN A 203 -2.54 1.66 -23.16
C ASN A 203 -1.53 0.87 -24.00
N ASN A 204 -0.91 1.51 -25.00
CA ASN A 204 0.16 0.92 -25.81
C ASN A 204 1.57 1.27 -25.28
N PHE A 205 1.65 1.95 -24.14
CA PHE A 205 2.93 2.25 -23.50
C PHE A 205 3.62 0.95 -23.06
N SER A 206 4.91 0.84 -23.40
CA SER A 206 5.77 -0.26 -22.95
C SER A 206 6.63 0.21 -21.77
N PHE A 207 6.55 -0.48 -20.66
CA PHE A 207 7.36 -0.26 -19.48
C PHE A 207 8.44 -1.34 -19.34
N LYS A 208 9.47 -1.07 -18.58
CA LYS A 208 10.51 -2.08 -18.27
C LYS A 208 9.93 -3.10 -17.29
N ILE A 209 9.89 -4.37 -17.71
CA ILE A 209 9.52 -5.43 -16.77
C ILE A 209 10.64 -5.55 -15.75
N ILE A 210 10.30 -5.30 -14.49
CA ILE A 210 11.24 -5.43 -13.41
C ILE A 210 11.32 -6.91 -13.09
N SER A 211 12.44 -7.53 -13.49
CA SER A 211 12.74 -8.94 -13.22
C SER A 211 12.96 -9.22 -11.73
N GLU A 212 13.32 -8.20 -10.96
CA GLU A 212 13.46 -8.29 -9.51
C GLU A 212 12.10 -8.03 -8.83
N LYS A 213 11.57 -9.06 -8.17
CA LYS A 213 10.37 -8.88 -7.33
C LYS A 213 10.69 -7.92 -6.19
N PHE A 214 10.05 -6.76 -6.17
CA PHE A 214 10.12 -5.85 -5.03
C PHE A 214 9.60 -6.56 -3.77
N ASN A 215 10.37 -6.49 -2.70
CA ASN A 215 10.01 -7.07 -1.40
C ASN A 215 9.71 -8.58 -1.43
N VAL A 216 10.54 -9.37 -2.09
CA VAL A 216 10.48 -10.83 -1.99
C VAL A 216 10.58 -11.22 -0.51
N GLY A 217 9.50 -11.74 0.04
CA GLY A 217 9.50 -12.38 1.34
C GLY A 217 10.36 -13.65 1.25
N GLY A 218 11.58 -13.58 1.70
CA GLY A 218 12.52 -14.70 1.71
C GLY A 218 13.59 -14.48 2.77
N ASN A 219 14.19 -15.56 3.26
CA ASN A 219 15.33 -15.47 4.15
C ASN A 219 16.47 -14.75 3.41
N TYR A 220 16.83 -13.56 3.87
CA TYR A 220 18.08 -12.95 3.44
C TYR A 220 19.23 -13.92 3.77
N LYS A 221 20.01 -14.33 2.77
CA LYS A 221 21.34 -14.87 3.04
C LYS A 221 22.06 -13.80 3.88
N LYS A 222 22.50 -14.18 5.07
CA LYS A 222 23.24 -13.30 5.98
C LYS A 222 24.56 -12.91 5.32
N ASN A 223 24.57 -11.88 4.51
CA ASN A 223 25.79 -11.25 4.04
C ASN A 223 26.28 -10.29 5.14
N PHE A 224 27.58 -10.19 5.31
CA PHE A 224 28.25 -9.37 6.33
C PHE A 224 27.72 -7.91 6.32
N ALA A 225 27.38 -7.35 5.17
CA ALA A 225 26.82 -6.03 5.01
C ALA A 225 25.40 -5.87 5.63
N THR A 226 24.56 -6.90 5.60
CA THR A 226 23.23 -6.84 6.21
C THR A 226 23.27 -6.89 7.73
N LYS A 227 24.36 -7.44 8.33
CA LYS A 227 24.58 -7.38 9.78
C LYS A 227 24.82 -5.95 10.28
N ILE A 228 25.51 -5.13 9.49
CA ILE A 228 25.88 -3.75 9.89
C ILE A 228 24.67 -2.81 9.79
N ILE A 229 23.81 -2.98 8.79
CA ILE A 229 22.66 -2.10 8.52
C ILE A 229 21.50 -2.35 9.49
N PHE A 230 21.39 -3.56 10.04
CA PHE A 230 20.27 -4.01 10.88
C PHE A 230 20.65 -4.36 12.32
N GLN A 231 21.84 -4.01 12.78
CA GLN A 231 22.17 -4.09 14.21
C GLN A 231 21.61 -2.85 14.92
N PRO A 232 20.80 -3.00 15.99
CA PRO A 232 20.50 -1.88 16.84
C PRO A 232 21.82 -1.38 17.46
N SER A 233 22.07 -0.08 17.36
CA SER A 233 23.08 0.59 18.19
C SER A 233 22.81 0.24 19.66
N LYS A 234 23.81 -0.28 20.35
CA LYS A 234 23.75 -0.55 21.78
C LYS A 234 23.45 0.73 22.55
#